data_6cabb0c750d742e7bf462b1fd9b01db7
#
_entry.id   6cabb0c750d742e7bf462b1fd9b01db7
#
_cell.length_a   1.000
_cell.length_b   1.000
_cell.length_c   1.000
_cell.angle_alpha   90.00
_cell.angle_beta   90.00
_cell.angle_gamma   90.00
#
_symmetry.space_group_name_H-M   'P 1'
#
loop_
_entity.id
_entity.type
_entity.pdbx_description
1 polymer ?
#
loop_
_entity_poly.entity_id
_entity_poly.type
_entity_poly.pdbx_seq_one_letter_code
_entity_poly.pdbx_strand_id
1 'polypeptide(L)'
;MVVVEPDPALAAYLSSVTDGRPEVRIAPLEEADVPAEAFDLAVAASSFHWVEERVGLSKLLAALRPGGWVALWWTLFGEGGRKDAFIEATSPLLDGLDLSPTRGVEGRAPHALDTKARLTALRAAGFADREHELARWEASWDTAGIRALYGTFSPIARLDDRRREEILDEIARIAEADFGGSVQRTLLTSLLTARKPG
;
A
#
# COMPACT_ATOMS: atom_id res chain seq x y z
N MET A 1 -2.05 20.88 -3.11
CA MET A 1 -2.06 19.41 -3.09
C MET A 1 -3.43 18.96 -2.63
N VAL A 2 -4.04 17.99 -3.31
CA VAL A 2 -5.29 17.35 -2.90
C VAL A 2 -4.97 15.91 -2.50
N VAL A 3 -5.56 15.44 -1.41
CA VAL A 3 -5.51 14.03 -0.98
C VAL A 3 -6.92 13.49 -0.97
N VAL A 4 -7.09 12.28 -1.50
CA VAL A 4 -8.37 11.53 -1.45
C VAL A 4 -8.18 10.36 -0.49
N GLU A 5 -8.95 10.34 0.59
CA GLU A 5 -8.90 9.32 1.62
C GLU A 5 -10.33 8.95 2.05
N PRO A 6 -10.78 7.71 1.83
CA PRO A 6 -12.15 7.33 2.17
C PRO A 6 -12.41 7.17 3.66
N ASP A 7 -11.38 6.90 4.48
CA ASP A 7 -11.52 6.73 5.92
C ASP A 7 -11.45 8.07 6.65
N PRO A 8 -12.53 8.50 7.35
CA PRO A 8 -12.55 9.78 8.07
C PRO A 8 -11.50 9.88 9.19
N ALA A 9 -11.15 8.74 9.83
CA ALA A 9 -10.16 8.73 10.91
C ALA A 9 -8.75 8.94 10.36
N LEU A 10 -8.42 8.28 9.23
CA LEU A 10 -7.15 8.49 8.54
C LEU A 10 -7.06 9.90 7.95
N ALA A 11 -8.15 10.44 7.41
CA ALA A 11 -8.21 11.82 6.92
C ALA A 11 -7.97 12.84 8.04
N ALA A 12 -8.58 12.64 9.22
CA ALA A 12 -8.35 13.47 10.38
C ALA A 12 -6.91 13.38 10.89
N TYR A 13 -6.35 12.17 10.98
CA TYR A 13 -4.95 11.97 11.35
C TYR A 13 -4.01 12.68 10.37
N LEU A 14 -4.20 12.49 9.06
CA LEU A 14 -3.42 13.17 8.03
C LEU A 14 -3.44 14.68 8.21
N SER A 15 -4.62 15.26 8.41
CA SER A 15 -4.78 16.70 8.63
C SER A 15 -4.01 17.17 9.86
N SER A 16 -3.99 16.38 10.94
CA SER A 16 -3.28 16.72 12.17
C SER A 16 -1.75 16.71 12.00
N VAL A 17 -1.19 15.75 11.26
CA VAL A 17 0.27 15.61 11.08
C VAL A 17 0.83 16.49 9.96
N THR A 18 -0.05 17.08 9.13
CA THR A 18 0.35 17.97 8.03
C THR A 18 -0.02 19.43 8.26
N ASP A 19 -0.45 19.79 9.46
CA ASP A 19 -0.94 21.13 9.81
C ASP A 19 -2.05 21.63 8.85
N GLY A 20 -2.88 20.70 8.33
CA GLY A 20 -3.96 20.99 7.40
C GLY A 20 -3.52 21.52 6.02
N ARG A 21 -2.25 21.34 5.64
CA ARG A 21 -1.73 21.85 4.36
C ARG A 21 -2.39 21.26 3.12
N PRO A 22 -2.66 19.91 3.02
CA PRO A 22 -3.40 19.37 1.89
C PRO A 22 -4.90 19.63 2.06
N GLU A 23 -5.58 19.86 0.96
CA GLU A 23 -7.03 19.71 0.88
C GLU A 23 -7.36 18.21 0.92
N VAL A 24 -8.02 17.74 1.98
CA VAL A 24 -8.39 16.34 2.13
C VAL A 24 -9.85 16.15 1.73
N ARG A 25 -10.09 15.22 0.79
CA ARG A 25 -11.43 14.83 0.33
C ARG A 25 -11.76 13.45 0.87
N ILE A 26 -12.77 13.39 1.72
CA ILE A 26 -13.20 12.14 2.37
C ILE A 26 -14.18 11.43 1.45
N ALA A 27 -13.65 10.63 0.53
CA ALA A 27 -14.43 9.84 -0.43
C ALA A 27 -13.54 8.75 -1.04
N PRO A 28 -14.12 7.65 -1.58
CA PRO A 28 -13.42 6.78 -2.53
C PRO A 28 -12.94 7.58 -3.75
N LEU A 29 -11.80 7.18 -4.32
CA LEU A 29 -11.27 7.87 -5.51
C LEU A 29 -12.29 7.91 -6.65
N GLU A 30 -13.08 6.86 -6.82
CA GLU A 30 -14.11 6.72 -7.85
C GLU A 30 -15.18 7.83 -7.77
N GLU A 31 -15.50 8.28 -6.55
CA GLU A 31 -16.55 9.26 -6.26
C GLU A 31 -16.01 10.67 -6.04
N ALA A 32 -14.72 10.78 -5.65
CA ALA A 32 -14.12 12.07 -5.31
C ALA A 32 -14.19 13.04 -6.49
N ASP A 33 -14.61 14.28 -6.24
CA ASP A 33 -14.52 15.36 -7.21
C ASP A 33 -13.07 15.84 -7.30
N VAL A 34 -12.38 15.49 -8.39
CA VAL A 34 -10.98 15.86 -8.63
C VAL A 34 -10.93 16.72 -9.89
N PRO A 35 -10.40 17.96 -9.83
CA PRO A 35 -10.39 18.86 -10.96
C PRO A 35 -9.53 18.27 -12.09
N ALA A 36 -10.06 18.39 -13.33
CA ALA A 36 -9.35 17.95 -14.51
C ALA A 36 -8.15 18.86 -14.81
N GLU A 37 -7.08 18.27 -15.34
CA GLU A 37 -5.86 18.98 -15.80
C GLU A 37 -5.28 19.97 -14.77
N ALA A 38 -5.38 19.61 -13.48
CA ALA A 38 -4.97 20.47 -12.39
C ALA A 38 -3.62 20.09 -11.76
N PHE A 39 -3.11 18.89 -12.05
CA PHE A 39 -1.95 18.34 -11.36
C PHE A 39 -0.84 17.93 -12.34
N ASP A 40 0.40 18.11 -11.91
CA ASP A 40 1.59 17.66 -12.63
C ASP A 40 1.98 16.24 -12.25
N LEU A 41 1.55 15.80 -11.04
CA LEU A 41 1.84 14.47 -10.49
C LEU A 41 0.64 13.95 -9.70
N ALA A 42 0.30 12.69 -9.94
CA ALA A 42 -0.62 11.90 -9.11
C ALA A 42 0.13 10.71 -8.51
N VAL A 43 -0.08 10.45 -7.21
CA VAL A 43 0.63 9.37 -6.50
C VAL A 43 -0.34 8.51 -5.71
N ALA A 44 -0.03 7.19 -5.63
CA ALA A 44 -0.70 6.28 -4.72
C ALA A 44 0.31 5.27 -4.14
N ALA A 45 0.46 5.29 -2.82
CA ALA A 45 1.36 4.42 -2.08
C ALA A 45 0.57 3.33 -1.35
N SER A 46 0.75 2.07 -1.70
CA SER A 46 0.11 0.91 -1.07
C SER A 46 -1.42 1.05 -0.88
N SER A 47 -2.07 1.77 -1.77
CA SER A 47 -3.51 2.09 -1.68
C SER A 47 -4.30 1.78 -2.96
N PHE A 48 -3.68 1.86 -4.14
CA PHE A 48 -4.41 1.77 -5.41
C PHE A 48 -5.06 0.41 -5.68
N HIS A 49 -4.70 -0.64 -4.96
CA HIS A 49 -5.34 -1.95 -5.02
C HIS A 49 -6.74 -2.01 -4.40
N TRP A 50 -7.16 -0.95 -3.70
CA TRP A 50 -8.53 -0.79 -3.19
C TRP A 50 -9.45 -0.10 -4.19
N VAL A 51 -8.89 0.48 -5.26
CA VAL A 51 -9.58 1.25 -6.28
C VAL A 51 -9.96 0.33 -7.44
N GLU A 52 -11.15 0.52 -8.04
CA GLU A 52 -11.46 -0.12 -9.32
C GLU A 52 -10.49 0.42 -10.36
N GLU A 53 -9.57 -0.44 -10.82
CA GLU A 53 -8.38 -0.04 -11.55
C GLU A 53 -8.66 0.80 -12.79
N ARG A 54 -9.64 0.39 -13.60
CA ARG A 54 -9.97 1.11 -14.84
C ARG A 54 -10.55 2.50 -14.55
N VAL A 55 -11.44 2.61 -13.57
CA VAL A 55 -12.07 3.88 -13.16
C VAL A 55 -11.02 4.80 -12.55
N GLY A 56 -10.23 4.28 -11.61
CA GLY A 56 -9.19 5.05 -10.94
C GLY A 56 -8.14 5.59 -11.91
N LEU A 57 -7.62 4.74 -12.81
CA LEU A 57 -6.62 5.17 -13.81
C LEU A 57 -7.19 6.23 -14.77
N SER A 58 -8.45 6.07 -15.21
CA SER A 58 -9.11 7.08 -16.06
C SER A 58 -9.25 8.42 -15.33
N LYS A 59 -9.59 8.38 -14.05
CA LYS A 59 -9.72 9.58 -13.21
C LYS A 59 -8.38 10.28 -12.97
N LEU A 60 -7.33 9.50 -12.69
CA LEU A 60 -5.97 10.06 -12.55
C LEU A 60 -5.50 10.67 -13.88
N LEU A 61 -5.75 10.00 -15.01
CA LEU A 61 -5.40 10.56 -16.32
C LEU A 61 -6.13 11.88 -16.58
N ALA A 62 -7.42 11.99 -16.26
CA ALA A 62 -8.19 13.22 -16.41
C ALA A 62 -7.68 14.35 -15.52
N ALA A 63 -7.28 14.05 -14.28
CA ALA A 63 -6.79 15.02 -13.30
C ALA A 63 -5.40 15.59 -13.64
N LEU A 64 -4.57 14.83 -14.35
CA LEU A 64 -3.24 15.25 -14.75
C LEU A 64 -3.28 16.23 -15.92
N ARG A 65 -2.39 17.21 -15.92
CA ARG A 65 -2.10 18.06 -17.09
C ARG A 65 -1.48 17.23 -18.21
N PRO A 66 -1.59 17.66 -19.47
CA PRO A 66 -0.77 17.10 -20.54
C PRO A 66 0.71 17.06 -20.14
N GLY A 67 1.37 15.91 -20.31
CA GLY A 67 2.75 15.69 -19.88
C GLY A 67 2.93 15.39 -18.38
N GLY A 68 1.89 15.40 -17.58
CA GLY A 68 1.93 15.05 -16.15
C GLY A 68 2.14 13.55 -15.92
N TRP A 69 2.57 13.17 -14.72
CA TRP A 69 2.96 11.82 -14.38
C TRP A 69 2.05 11.19 -13.33
N VAL A 70 1.89 9.89 -13.41
CA VAL A 70 1.36 9.05 -12.34
C VAL A 70 2.47 8.17 -11.78
N ALA A 71 2.50 7.99 -10.45
CA ALA A 71 3.39 7.07 -9.75
C ALA A 71 2.59 6.21 -8.78
N LEU A 72 2.60 4.90 -9.00
CA LEU A 72 1.93 3.91 -8.17
C LEU A 72 2.98 2.98 -7.59
N TRP A 73 3.00 2.80 -6.25
CA TRP A 73 3.95 1.88 -5.66
C TRP A 73 3.37 1.09 -4.50
N TRP A 74 3.96 -0.07 -4.28
CA TRP A 74 3.66 -0.95 -3.16
C TRP A 74 4.96 -1.45 -2.56
N THR A 75 4.99 -1.53 -1.25
CA THR A 75 6.06 -2.19 -0.51
C THR A 75 5.56 -3.51 0.05
N LEU A 76 6.28 -4.58 -0.25
CA LEU A 76 5.98 -5.94 0.19
C LEU A 76 7.10 -6.45 1.09
N PHE A 77 6.73 -7.29 2.04
CA PHE A 77 7.71 -8.01 2.87
C PHE A 77 8.15 -9.29 2.19
N GLY A 78 9.44 -9.63 2.36
CA GLY A 78 10.05 -10.82 1.79
C GLY A 78 10.59 -10.63 0.37
N GLU A 79 11.02 -11.71 -0.24
CA GLU A 79 11.64 -11.74 -1.57
C GLU A 79 10.64 -12.24 -2.63
N GLY A 80 9.77 -11.36 -3.11
CA GLY A 80 8.97 -11.66 -4.31
C GLY A 80 8.04 -12.87 -4.23
N GLY A 81 7.46 -13.13 -3.06
CA GLY A 81 6.57 -14.30 -2.83
C GLY A 81 7.17 -15.37 -1.91
N ARG A 82 8.44 -15.25 -1.52
CA ARG A 82 9.01 -16.09 -0.45
C ARG A 82 8.73 -15.42 0.89
N LYS A 83 8.16 -16.18 1.81
CA LYS A 83 8.01 -15.76 3.20
C LYS A 83 9.38 -15.64 3.85
N ASP A 84 9.63 -14.57 4.58
CA ASP A 84 10.78 -14.49 5.49
C ASP A 84 10.49 -15.28 6.78
N ALA A 85 11.52 -15.56 7.56
CA ALA A 85 11.40 -16.36 8.78
C ALA A 85 10.39 -15.75 9.79
N PHE A 86 10.29 -14.43 9.85
CA PHE A 86 9.34 -13.76 10.74
C PHE A 86 7.90 -13.90 10.25
N ILE A 87 7.67 -13.81 8.92
CA ILE A 87 6.34 -14.11 8.33
C ILE A 87 5.98 -15.58 8.59
N GLU A 88 6.91 -16.50 8.45
CA GLU A 88 6.65 -17.93 8.71
C GLU A 88 6.24 -18.15 10.16
N ALA A 89 6.97 -17.56 11.10
CA ALA A 89 6.67 -17.67 12.53
C ALA A 89 5.34 -17.03 12.93
N THR A 90 4.96 -15.92 12.31
CA THR A 90 3.74 -15.17 12.65
C THR A 90 2.51 -15.52 11.81
N SER A 91 2.68 -16.21 10.65
CA SER A 91 1.55 -16.55 9.78
C SER A 91 0.42 -17.31 10.48
N PRO A 92 0.67 -18.27 11.40
CA PRO A 92 -0.42 -18.98 12.07
C PRO A 92 -1.33 -18.08 12.90
N LEU A 93 -0.82 -16.95 13.41
CA LEU A 93 -1.61 -15.97 14.16
C LEU A 93 -2.60 -15.21 13.27
N LEU A 94 -2.32 -15.18 11.98
CA LEU A 94 -3.08 -14.44 10.97
C LEU A 94 -4.03 -15.36 10.17
N ASP A 95 -4.02 -16.66 10.46
CA ASP A 95 -4.89 -17.62 9.79
C ASP A 95 -6.37 -17.32 10.10
N GLY A 96 -7.19 -17.33 9.06
CA GLY A 96 -8.61 -16.99 9.15
C GLY A 96 -8.91 -15.49 9.19
N LEU A 97 -7.93 -14.62 9.20
CA LEU A 97 -8.15 -13.18 9.00
C LEU A 97 -8.39 -12.88 7.52
N ASP A 98 -9.27 -11.92 7.26
CA ASP A 98 -9.55 -11.42 5.91
C ASP A 98 -8.34 -10.63 5.41
N LEU A 99 -7.51 -11.30 4.63
CA LEU A 99 -6.22 -10.79 4.22
C LEU A 99 -6.37 -9.80 3.06
N SER A 100 -5.50 -8.79 3.04
CA SER A 100 -5.45 -7.77 1.99
C SER A 100 -5.52 -8.37 0.57
N PRO A 101 -6.28 -7.75 -0.35
CA PRO A 101 -6.32 -8.11 -1.78
C PRO A 101 -4.94 -8.15 -2.46
N THR A 102 -3.92 -7.54 -1.85
CA THR A 102 -2.54 -7.59 -2.34
C THR A 102 -1.86 -8.93 -2.14
N ARG A 103 -2.40 -9.79 -1.27
CA ARG A 103 -1.88 -11.15 -1.11
C ARG A 103 -2.24 -11.95 -2.36
N GLY A 104 -1.22 -12.38 -3.09
CA GLY A 104 -1.43 -13.21 -4.27
C GLY A 104 -2.31 -14.42 -3.95
N VAL A 105 -3.20 -14.75 -4.87
CA VAL A 105 -3.92 -16.02 -4.87
C VAL A 105 -2.94 -17.11 -5.29
N GLU A 106 -3.08 -18.31 -4.76
CA GLU A 106 -2.22 -19.45 -5.11
C GLU A 106 -2.09 -19.55 -6.64
N GLY A 107 -0.87 -19.54 -7.16
CA GLY A 107 -0.57 -19.56 -8.60
C GLY A 107 -0.60 -18.20 -9.31
N ARG A 108 -0.87 -17.08 -8.61
CA ARG A 108 -0.77 -15.73 -9.17
C ARG A 108 0.22 -14.87 -8.39
N ALA A 109 0.98 -14.05 -9.11
CA ALA A 109 1.81 -13.03 -8.47
C ALA A 109 0.96 -12.08 -7.61
N PRO A 110 1.47 -11.59 -6.47
CA PRO A 110 0.85 -10.51 -5.75
C PRO A 110 0.53 -9.33 -6.67
N HIS A 111 -0.57 -8.61 -6.42
CA HIS A 111 -1.01 -7.47 -7.25
C HIS A 111 0.14 -6.50 -7.57
N ALA A 112 0.95 -6.19 -6.58
CA ALA A 112 2.10 -5.28 -6.70
C ALA A 112 3.22 -5.81 -7.62
N LEU A 113 3.33 -7.12 -7.80
CA LEU A 113 4.38 -7.77 -8.60
C LEU A 113 3.86 -8.26 -9.97
N ASP A 114 2.57 -8.17 -10.25
CA ASP A 114 2.01 -8.43 -11.58
C ASP A 114 2.24 -7.22 -12.50
N THR A 115 3.51 -6.93 -12.75
CA THR A 115 3.98 -5.78 -13.55
C THR A 115 3.34 -5.76 -14.93
N LYS A 116 3.20 -6.93 -15.57
CA LYS A 116 2.61 -7.03 -16.91
C LYS A 116 1.16 -6.56 -16.93
N ALA A 117 0.36 -6.99 -15.95
CA ALA A 117 -1.03 -6.56 -15.83
C ALA A 117 -1.12 -5.06 -15.55
N ARG A 118 -0.31 -4.54 -14.62
CA ARG A 118 -0.28 -3.10 -14.28
C ARG A 118 0.11 -2.21 -15.46
N LEU A 119 1.18 -2.56 -16.18
CA LEU A 119 1.59 -1.82 -17.37
C LEU A 119 0.55 -1.89 -18.49
N THR A 120 -0.15 -3.02 -18.62
CA THR A 120 -1.24 -3.18 -19.57
C THR A 120 -2.44 -2.29 -19.21
N ALA A 121 -2.80 -2.22 -17.92
CA ALA A 121 -3.87 -1.36 -17.43
C ALA A 121 -3.56 0.13 -17.64
N LEU A 122 -2.34 0.57 -17.33
CA LEU A 122 -1.88 1.94 -17.61
C LEU A 122 -1.96 2.27 -19.10
N ARG A 123 -1.55 1.34 -19.97
CA ARG A 123 -1.68 1.52 -21.42
C ARG A 123 -3.15 1.65 -21.85
N ALA A 124 -4.00 0.76 -21.35
CA ALA A 124 -5.42 0.76 -21.70
C ALA A 124 -6.13 2.04 -21.25
N ALA A 125 -5.68 2.64 -20.14
CA ALA A 125 -6.15 3.93 -19.65
C ALA A 125 -5.65 5.13 -20.46
N GLY A 126 -4.67 4.95 -21.37
CA GLY A 126 -4.16 6.02 -22.25
C GLY A 126 -2.82 6.62 -21.80
N PHE A 127 -2.16 6.08 -20.79
CA PHE A 127 -0.82 6.53 -20.39
C PHE A 127 0.27 6.06 -21.36
N ALA A 128 1.25 6.91 -21.58
CA ALA A 128 2.50 6.66 -22.33
C ALA A 128 3.69 6.50 -21.36
N ASP A 129 4.90 6.32 -21.89
CA ASP A 129 6.20 6.32 -21.17
C ASP A 129 6.12 5.53 -19.85
N ARG A 130 5.64 4.28 -19.95
CA ARG A 130 5.38 3.42 -18.78
C ARG A 130 6.65 2.69 -18.38
N GLU A 131 7.07 2.89 -17.15
CA GLU A 131 8.26 2.28 -16.57
C GLU A 131 7.91 1.50 -15.30
N HIS A 132 8.76 0.56 -14.97
CA HIS A 132 8.69 -0.20 -13.72
C HIS A 132 10.07 -0.35 -13.11
N GLU A 133 10.17 -0.01 -11.84
CA GLU A 133 11.34 -0.25 -11.02
C GLU A 133 11.01 -1.17 -9.86
N LEU A 134 11.97 -2.02 -9.50
CA LEU A 134 11.90 -2.87 -8.32
C LEU A 134 13.11 -2.58 -7.43
N ALA A 135 12.87 -1.96 -6.30
CA ALA A 135 13.90 -1.67 -5.31
C ALA A 135 13.85 -2.68 -4.16
N ARG A 136 14.98 -3.33 -3.87
CA ARG A 136 15.17 -4.18 -2.69
C ARG A 136 15.91 -3.40 -1.62
N TRP A 137 15.38 -3.44 -0.39
CA TRP A 137 16.00 -2.80 0.75
C TRP A 137 15.72 -3.59 2.04
N GLU A 138 16.41 -3.24 3.11
CA GLU A 138 16.27 -3.91 4.40
C GLU A 138 15.89 -2.91 5.47
N ALA A 139 15.06 -3.35 6.42
CA ALA A 139 14.71 -2.60 7.60
C ALA A 139 14.73 -3.50 8.83
N SER A 140 15.03 -2.91 9.96
CA SER A 140 15.02 -3.59 11.26
C SER A 140 14.08 -2.86 12.21
N TRP A 141 13.36 -3.64 12.99
CA TRP A 141 12.49 -3.13 14.05
C TRP A 141 12.85 -3.82 15.37
N ASP A 142 12.82 -3.08 16.45
CA ASP A 142 12.77 -3.67 17.78
C ASP A 142 11.39 -4.30 18.06
N THR A 143 11.24 -4.94 19.19
CA THR A 143 10.00 -5.62 19.59
C THR A 143 8.80 -4.66 19.61
N ALA A 144 8.99 -3.42 20.08
CA ALA A 144 7.93 -2.42 20.13
C ALA A 144 7.57 -1.93 18.73
N GLY A 145 8.56 -1.69 17.89
CA GLY A 145 8.37 -1.24 16.50
C GLY A 145 7.67 -2.28 15.64
N ILE A 146 8.04 -3.58 15.75
CA ILE A 146 7.37 -4.63 14.97
C ILE A 146 5.92 -4.85 15.44
N ARG A 147 5.66 -4.78 16.75
CA ARG A 147 4.30 -4.81 17.30
C ARG A 147 3.46 -3.66 16.74
N ALA A 148 3.98 -2.44 16.77
CA ALA A 148 3.30 -1.26 16.22
C ALA A 148 3.05 -1.40 14.72
N LEU A 149 4.04 -1.88 13.94
CA LEU A 149 3.88 -2.12 12.51
C LEU A 149 2.74 -3.08 12.20
N TYR A 150 2.66 -4.22 12.90
CA TYR A 150 1.58 -5.19 12.69
C TYR A 150 0.22 -4.63 13.09
N GLY A 151 0.18 -3.75 14.10
CA GLY A 151 -1.05 -3.03 14.49
C GLY A 151 -1.64 -2.14 13.39
N THR A 152 -0.81 -1.72 12.41
CA THR A 152 -1.28 -0.94 11.25
C THR A 152 -1.89 -1.80 10.13
N PHE A 153 -1.74 -3.13 10.20
CA PHE A 153 -2.26 -3.99 9.14
C PHE A 153 -3.78 -4.08 9.23
N SER A 154 -4.46 -3.76 8.13
CA SER A 154 -5.92 -3.72 8.08
C SER A 154 -6.62 -4.96 8.65
N PRO A 155 -6.14 -6.21 8.43
CA PRO A 155 -6.75 -7.39 9.03
C PRO A 155 -6.69 -7.39 10.56
N ILE A 156 -5.64 -6.85 11.16
CA ILE A 156 -5.45 -6.77 12.61
C ILE A 156 -6.18 -5.54 13.17
N ALA A 157 -6.08 -4.39 12.50
CA ALA A 157 -6.70 -3.15 12.93
C ALA A 157 -8.24 -3.22 13.01
N ARG A 158 -8.85 -4.11 12.23
CA ARG A 158 -10.32 -4.32 12.21
C ARG A 158 -10.84 -5.30 13.25
N LEU A 159 -9.95 -5.96 14.00
CA LEU A 159 -10.36 -6.87 15.07
C LEU A 159 -10.89 -6.07 16.27
N ASP A 160 -11.69 -6.75 17.11
CA ASP A 160 -12.01 -6.23 18.43
C ASP A 160 -10.74 -6.03 19.28
N ASP A 161 -10.79 -5.14 20.24
CA ASP A 161 -9.63 -4.71 21.02
C ASP A 161 -8.91 -5.89 21.69
N ARG A 162 -9.68 -6.83 22.27
CA ARG A 162 -9.11 -7.99 22.98
C ARG A 162 -8.33 -8.89 22.02
N ARG A 163 -8.94 -9.26 20.89
CA ARG A 163 -8.30 -10.15 19.92
C ARG A 163 -7.10 -9.49 19.25
N ARG A 164 -7.20 -8.20 18.98
CA ARG A 164 -6.09 -7.41 18.45
C ARG A 164 -4.89 -7.41 19.39
N GLU A 165 -5.10 -7.11 20.67
CA GLU A 165 -4.01 -7.10 21.66
C GLU A 165 -3.40 -8.49 21.85
N GLU A 166 -4.21 -9.58 21.93
CA GLU A 166 -3.70 -10.94 22.00
C GLU A 166 -2.73 -11.28 20.85
N ILE A 167 -3.09 -10.90 19.61
CA ILE A 167 -2.24 -11.14 18.43
C ILE A 167 -0.97 -10.30 18.50
N LEU A 168 -1.09 -9.01 18.84
CA LEU A 168 0.04 -8.09 18.90
C LEU A 168 1.02 -8.48 20.00
N ASP A 169 0.55 -8.94 21.15
CA ASP A 169 1.39 -9.41 22.25
C ASP A 169 2.12 -10.70 21.87
N GLU A 170 1.46 -11.61 21.15
CA GLU A 170 2.11 -12.84 20.69
C GLU A 170 3.16 -12.54 19.59
N ILE A 171 2.91 -11.57 18.69
CA ILE A 171 3.92 -11.10 17.73
C ILE A 171 5.12 -10.52 18.46
N ALA A 172 4.92 -9.71 19.51
CA ALA A 172 5.98 -9.17 20.32
C ALA A 172 6.77 -10.28 21.06
N ARG A 173 6.07 -11.28 21.59
CA ARG A 173 6.69 -12.45 22.23
C ARG A 173 7.59 -13.23 21.25
N ILE A 174 7.10 -13.48 20.03
CA ILE A 174 7.88 -14.15 18.97
C ILE A 174 9.13 -13.31 18.63
N ALA A 175 8.98 -12.00 18.45
CA ALA A 175 10.10 -11.12 18.15
C ALA A 175 11.19 -11.18 19.23
N GLU A 176 10.79 -11.20 20.49
CA GLU A 176 11.72 -11.27 21.62
C GLU A 176 12.36 -12.66 21.74
N ALA A 177 11.54 -13.73 21.75
CA ALA A 177 12.01 -15.08 22.05
C ALA A 177 12.80 -15.71 20.89
N ASP A 178 12.35 -15.52 19.65
CA ASP A 178 12.85 -16.26 18.50
C ASP A 178 13.79 -15.41 17.63
N PHE A 179 13.75 -14.07 17.79
CA PHE A 179 14.55 -13.12 17.00
C PHE A 179 15.42 -12.18 17.87
N GLY A 180 15.49 -12.42 19.17
CA GLY A 180 16.37 -11.68 20.10
C GLY A 180 16.00 -10.20 20.21
N GLY A 181 14.73 -9.84 20.06
CA GLY A 181 14.23 -8.46 20.19
C GLY A 181 14.55 -7.56 18.98
N SER A 182 15.13 -8.11 17.90
CA SER A 182 15.44 -7.35 16.69
C SER A 182 15.05 -8.12 15.43
N VAL A 183 14.03 -7.64 14.74
CA VAL A 183 13.49 -8.29 13.54
C VAL A 183 13.97 -7.56 12.30
N GLN A 184 14.95 -8.14 11.61
CA GLN A 184 15.40 -7.65 10.31
C GLN A 184 14.58 -8.29 9.19
N ARG A 185 14.11 -7.48 8.25
CA ARG A 185 13.29 -7.93 7.13
C ARG A 185 13.76 -7.31 5.82
N THR A 186 13.71 -8.11 4.78
CA THR A 186 13.83 -7.63 3.40
C THR A 186 12.49 -7.08 2.93
N LEU A 187 12.52 -5.96 2.24
CA LEU A 187 11.37 -5.34 1.59
C LEU A 187 11.63 -5.15 0.11
N LEU A 188 10.57 -5.30 -0.67
CA LEU A 188 10.55 -4.99 -2.09
C LEU A 188 9.56 -3.85 -2.33
N THR A 189 10.04 -2.76 -2.92
CA THR A 189 9.17 -1.69 -3.42
C THR A 189 9.07 -1.80 -4.93
N SER A 190 7.86 -2.05 -5.41
CA SER A 190 7.50 -2.07 -6.83
C SER A 190 6.91 -0.72 -7.18
N LEU A 191 7.60 0.06 -7.99
CA LEU A 191 7.20 1.38 -8.47
C LEU A 191 6.83 1.30 -9.94
N LEU A 192 5.67 1.80 -10.28
CA LEU A 192 5.19 2.00 -11.64
C LEU A 192 5.02 3.48 -11.91
N THR A 193 5.62 3.98 -12.96
CA THR A 193 5.42 5.35 -13.43
C THR A 193 4.87 5.36 -14.85
N ALA A 194 4.08 6.37 -15.17
CA ALA A 194 3.58 6.56 -16.51
C ALA A 194 3.22 8.03 -16.73
N ARG A 195 3.21 8.45 -17.99
CA ARG A 195 3.00 9.85 -18.38
C ARG A 195 1.68 10.02 -19.14
N LYS A 196 0.93 11.07 -18.82
CA LYS A 196 -0.17 11.52 -19.68
C LYS A 196 0.44 12.08 -20.98
N PRO A 197 0.01 11.65 -22.18
CA PRO A 197 0.44 12.27 -23.44
C PRO A 197 0.20 13.78 -23.45
N GLY A 198 1.03 14.50 -24.24
CA GLY A 198 0.89 15.94 -24.45
C GLY A 198 -0.21 16.29 -25.44
#